data_4b93a29bfa26122b6d0c5a95984866bb
#
_entry.id   4b93a29bfa26122b6d0c5a95984866bb
#
_cell.length_a   1.000
_cell.length_b   1.000
_cell.length_c   1.000
_cell.angle_alpha   90.00
_cell.angle_beta   90.00
_cell.angle_gamma   90.00
#
_symmetry.space_group_name_H-M   'P 1'
#
loop_
_entity.id
_entity.type
_entity.pdbx_description
1 polymer ?
#
loop_
_entity_poly.entity_id
_entity_poly.type
_entity_poly.pdbx_seq_one_letter_code
_entity_poly.pdbx_strand_id
1 'polypeptide(L)'
;MSVSRANFIKGTAATIVASSILFSGIGSATAAEVHQTLPGVSVAGVVPNAQSATSAFTDVAHDPFKAEIGWMKDKGLANGWAQPDGTAKFNPEWDVQRAAQVAFLYRLSGSPEVELPEHSPFIDVDESNPFYKEIIWAFQNDIVTGWQYDDGSRAFKPWQPVERNATAAWFYRLAGSPEFQAPVTPSFRDVHPSHPFYKEIEWMKANKITTGWPDGTFRPNAHTHRNAVAAFVYRYNVAVLGYGS
;
A
#
# COMPACT_ATOMS: atom_id res chain seq x y z
N MET A 1 -14.38 -28.66 15.37
CA MET A 1 -13.06 -28.92 14.79
C MET A 1 -12.42 -27.55 14.56
N SER A 2 -11.33 -27.26 15.27
CA SER A 2 -10.68 -25.95 15.31
C SER A 2 -9.80 -25.80 14.07
N VAL A 3 -10.14 -24.85 13.19
CA VAL A 3 -9.29 -24.52 12.05
C VAL A 3 -8.22 -23.53 12.55
N SER A 4 -6.98 -23.98 12.50
CA SER A 4 -5.78 -23.26 12.87
C SER A 4 -5.66 -21.97 12.05
N ARG A 5 -5.61 -20.82 12.74
CA ARG A 5 -5.28 -19.52 12.12
C ARG A 5 -3.81 -19.56 11.67
N ALA A 6 -3.59 -19.64 10.36
CA ALA A 6 -2.26 -19.48 9.80
C ALA A 6 -1.79 -18.03 9.98
N ASN A 7 -0.68 -17.87 10.71
CA ASN A 7 0.03 -16.62 10.89
C ASN A 7 0.58 -16.15 9.54
N PHE A 8 0.00 -15.09 9.00
CA PHE A 8 0.54 -14.42 7.82
C PHE A 8 1.23 -13.11 8.24
N ILE A 9 2.42 -12.91 7.68
CA ILE A 9 3.35 -11.78 7.87
C ILE A 9 4.16 -11.85 9.17
N LYS A 10 5.05 -12.85 9.26
CA LYS A 10 6.36 -12.64 9.86
C LYS A 10 7.40 -12.81 8.76
N GLY A 11 7.71 -11.70 8.09
CA GLY A 11 8.95 -11.59 7.35
C GLY A 11 10.08 -11.91 8.32
N THR A 12 10.82 -12.97 8.03
CA THR A 12 12.03 -13.36 8.77
C THR A 12 13.02 -12.20 8.70
N ALA A 13 13.11 -11.44 9.78
CA ALA A 13 14.27 -10.63 10.03
C ALA A 13 15.46 -11.58 10.15
N ALA A 14 16.35 -11.55 9.18
CA ALA A 14 17.61 -12.24 9.26
C ALA A 14 18.40 -11.67 10.44
N THR A 15 18.42 -12.39 11.56
CA THR A 15 19.25 -12.08 12.71
C THR A 15 20.69 -12.33 12.30
N ILE A 16 21.42 -11.26 12.02
CA ILE A 16 22.89 -11.33 11.90
C ILE A 16 23.41 -11.51 13.32
N VAL A 17 23.78 -12.74 13.65
CA VAL A 17 24.56 -13.04 14.86
C VAL A 17 25.98 -12.53 14.63
N ALA A 18 26.30 -11.39 15.19
CA ALA A 18 27.67 -10.93 15.29
C ALA A 18 28.39 -11.76 16.37
N SER A 19 29.19 -12.73 15.97
CA SER A 19 30.12 -13.42 16.85
C SER A 19 31.25 -12.49 17.21
N SER A 20 31.24 -11.99 18.45
CA SER A 20 32.34 -11.24 19.04
C SER A 20 33.48 -12.19 19.35
N ILE A 21 34.56 -12.16 18.59
CA ILE A 21 35.81 -12.78 18.94
C ILE A 21 36.61 -11.73 19.71
N LEU A 22 36.76 -11.97 21.00
CA LEU A 22 37.71 -11.24 21.87
C LEU A 22 39.12 -11.65 21.50
N PHE A 23 39.91 -10.71 21.00
CA PHE A 23 41.37 -10.84 20.92
C PHE A 23 42.01 -9.73 21.76
N SER A 24 42.61 -10.14 22.88
CA SER A 24 43.46 -9.28 23.70
C SER A 24 44.86 -9.31 23.08
N GLY A 25 45.39 -8.14 22.75
CA GLY A 25 46.77 -8.03 22.27
C GLY A 25 47.13 -6.57 21.96
N ILE A 26 48.02 -6.05 22.82
CA ILE A 26 48.61 -4.72 22.78
C ILE A 26 49.57 -4.62 21.57
N GLY A 27 49.43 -3.56 20.77
CA GLY A 27 50.45 -3.27 19.76
C GLY A 27 50.01 -2.10 18.86
N SER A 28 50.62 -0.94 19.11
CA SER A 28 50.53 0.23 18.22
C SER A 28 51.15 -0.08 16.83
N ALA A 29 50.38 0.04 15.76
CA ALA A 29 50.90 0.15 14.41
C ALA A 29 49.93 0.96 13.55
N THR A 30 50.50 1.89 12.82
CA THR A 30 49.97 2.84 11.87
C THR A 30 49.01 2.24 10.84
N ALA A 31 47.96 2.99 10.57
CA ALA A 31 46.97 2.72 9.52
C ALA A 31 47.63 2.56 8.15
N ALA A 32 47.48 1.39 7.55
CA ALA A 32 47.60 1.16 6.14
C ALA A 32 46.27 0.59 5.65
N GLU A 33 45.55 1.34 4.84
CA GLU A 33 44.32 0.93 4.15
C GLU A 33 44.59 -0.30 3.29
N VAL A 34 44.03 -1.43 3.62
CA VAL A 34 43.95 -2.58 2.72
C VAL A 34 42.55 -2.58 2.12
N HIS A 35 42.42 -2.07 0.92
CA HIS A 35 41.28 -2.27 0.06
C HIS A 35 41.18 -3.74 -0.34
N GLN A 36 40.34 -4.52 0.34
CA GLN A 36 39.88 -5.79 -0.22
C GLN A 36 38.53 -5.57 -0.88
N THR A 37 38.57 -5.47 -2.21
CA THR A 37 37.39 -5.50 -3.07
C THR A 37 36.82 -6.92 -3.09
N LEU A 38 35.66 -7.12 -2.45
CA LEU A 38 34.80 -8.27 -2.73
C LEU A 38 33.95 -7.95 -3.95
N PRO A 39 33.82 -8.86 -4.94
CA PRO A 39 33.03 -8.59 -6.14
C PRO A 39 31.54 -8.78 -5.88
N GLY A 40 30.77 -7.76 -6.16
CA GLY A 40 29.38 -7.92 -6.59
C GLY A 40 28.29 -7.78 -5.57
N VAL A 41 28.23 -6.71 -4.74
CA VAL A 41 26.96 -6.17 -4.25
C VAL A 41 27.07 -4.65 -4.26
N SER A 42 26.67 -4.05 -5.37
CA SER A 42 26.44 -2.60 -5.45
C SER A 42 25.09 -2.28 -4.82
N VAL A 43 25.07 -2.00 -3.53
CA VAL A 43 23.96 -1.30 -2.89
C VAL A 43 24.12 0.19 -3.20
N ALA A 44 23.83 0.58 -4.44
CA ALA A 44 23.58 1.96 -4.76
C ALA A 44 22.25 2.32 -4.10
N GLY A 45 22.30 2.98 -2.95
CA GLY A 45 21.20 3.74 -2.41
C GLY A 45 20.85 4.84 -3.38
N VAL A 46 19.93 4.55 -4.32
CA VAL A 46 19.36 5.58 -5.19
C VAL A 46 18.35 6.33 -4.35
N VAL A 47 18.80 7.43 -3.74
CA VAL A 47 17.90 8.53 -3.41
C VAL A 47 17.28 8.94 -4.74
N PRO A 48 15.96 8.93 -4.95
CA PRO A 48 15.40 9.43 -6.18
C PRO A 48 15.77 10.90 -6.27
N ASN A 49 16.73 11.21 -7.15
CA ASN A 49 17.04 12.58 -7.52
C ASN A 49 15.75 13.16 -8.09
N ALA A 50 15.24 14.23 -7.48
CA ALA A 50 14.00 14.92 -7.89
C ALA A 50 14.04 15.44 -9.35
N GLN A 51 15.11 15.18 -10.09
CA GLN A 51 15.34 15.62 -11.47
C GLN A 51 15.24 14.51 -12.53
N SER A 52 15.01 13.23 -12.18
CA SER A 52 14.92 12.16 -13.19
C SER A 52 13.59 11.38 -13.20
N ALA A 53 12.57 11.81 -12.50
CA ALA A 53 11.22 11.32 -12.73
C ALA A 53 10.62 12.08 -13.93
N THR A 54 11.09 11.82 -15.14
CA THR A 54 10.23 11.99 -16.31
C THR A 54 9.10 11.01 -16.11
N SER A 55 7.96 11.56 -15.65
CA SER A 55 6.77 10.78 -15.44
C SER A 55 6.50 9.95 -16.70
N ALA A 56 6.50 8.63 -16.57
CA ALA A 56 6.15 7.75 -17.67
C ALA A 56 4.68 7.92 -18.10
N PHE A 57 3.95 8.78 -17.41
CA PHE A 57 2.57 9.17 -17.72
C PHE A 57 2.54 10.60 -18.23
N THR A 58 1.84 10.83 -19.34
CA THR A 58 1.82 12.13 -20.04
C THR A 58 0.91 13.16 -19.36
N ASP A 59 0.04 12.75 -18.45
CA ASP A 59 -1.02 13.56 -17.85
C ASP A 59 -0.79 13.94 -16.38
N VAL A 60 0.43 13.74 -15.86
CA VAL A 60 0.72 13.99 -14.43
C VAL A 60 1.73 15.12 -14.18
N ALA A 61 2.13 15.84 -15.20
CA ALA A 61 3.20 16.84 -15.11
C ALA A 61 2.92 17.93 -14.06
N HIS A 62 1.66 18.31 -13.87
CA HIS A 62 1.21 19.34 -12.93
C HIS A 62 0.49 18.77 -11.71
N ASP A 63 0.40 17.43 -11.58
CA ASP A 63 -0.26 16.79 -10.45
C ASP A 63 0.58 16.98 -9.17
N PRO A 64 -0.04 17.35 -8.03
CA PRO A 64 0.67 17.52 -6.78
C PRO A 64 1.33 16.22 -6.27
N PHE A 65 0.86 15.06 -6.71
CA PHE A 65 1.38 13.73 -6.35
C PHE A 65 2.15 13.07 -7.49
N LYS A 66 2.68 13.84 -8.44
CA LYS A 66 3.44 13.32 -9.59
C LYS A 66 4.62 12.43 -9.17
N ALA A 67 5.25 12.72 -8.04
CA ALA A 67 6.38 11.94 -7.54
C ALA A 67 5.92 10.55 -7.07
N GLU A 68 4.83 10.49 -6.31
CA GLU A 68 4.25 9.24 -5.81
C GLU A 68 3.67 8.40 -6.96
N ILE A 69 3.06 9.05 -7.96
CA ILE A 69 2.58 8.40 -9.18
C ILE A 69 3.75 7.82 -9.98
N GLY A 70 4.83 8.57 -10.15
CA GLY A 70 6.06 8.11 -10.79
C GLY A 70 6.66 6.90 -10.07
N TRP A 71 6.76 6.99 -8.75
CA TRP A 71 7.21 5.88 -7.91
C TRP A 71 6.35 4.62 -8.08
N MET A 72 5.02 4.74 -8.14
CA MET A 72 4.13 3.60 -8.41
C MET A 72 4.41 2.96 -9.77
N LYS A 73 4.73 3.77 -10.79
CA LYS A 73 5.11 3.28 -12.12
C LYS A 73 6.42 2.51 -12.06
N ASP A 74 7.44 3.09 -11.43
CA ASP A 74 8.79 2.51 -11.33
C ASP A 74 8.79 1.18 -10.56
N LYS A 75 7.89 1.05 -9.56
CA LYS A 75 7.67 -0.18 -8.80
C LYS A 75 6.73 -1.18 -9.47
N GLY A 76 6.20 -0.88 -10.67
CA GLY A 76 5.25 -1.75 -11.36
C GLY A 76 3.88 -1.86 -10.69
N LEU A 77 3.56 -0.94 -9.76
CA LEU A 77 2.27 -0.95 -9.05
C LEU A 77 1.15 -0.41 -9.93
N ALA A 78 1.46 0.52 -10.85
CA ALA A 78 0.53 1.12 -11.78
C ALA A 78 1.09 1.14 -13.20
N ASN A 79 0.34 0.57 -14.17
CA ASN A 79 0.71 0.57 -15.58
C ASN A 79 0.05 1.73 -16.37
N GLY A 80 -1.03 2.29 -15.83
CA GLY A 80 -1.84 3.29 -16.51
C GLY A 80 -2.60 2.74 -17.71
N TRP A 81 -3.05 3.64 -18.57
CA TRP A 81 -3.75 3.32 -19.82
C TRP A 81 -2.85 3.62 -21.00
N ALA A 82 -2.47 2.57 -21.74
CA ALA A 82 -1.70 2.70 -22.96
C ALA A 82 -2.43 3.59 -23.98
N GLN A 83 -1.69 4.46 -24.67
CA GLN A 83 -2.17 5.32 -25.73
C GLN A 83 -1.68 4.81 -27.08
N PRO A 84 -2.36 5.15 -28.20
CA PRO A 84 -1.97 4.72 -29.55
C PRO A 84 -0.56 5.15 -29.95
N ASP A 85 -0.03 6.23 -29.35
CA ASP A 85 1.29 6.76 -29.61
C ASP A 85 2.41 6.06 -28.79
N GLY A 86 2.08 4.99 -28.08
CA GLY A 86 3.00 4.23 -27.24
C GLY A 86 3.22 4.84 -25.86
N THR A 87 2.62 5.98 -25.55
CA THR A 87 2.64 6.58 -24.21
C THR A 87 1.60 5.95 -23.29
N ALA A 88 1.52 6.40 -22.06
CA ALA A 88 0.48 6.00 -21.11
C ALA A 88 -0.04 7.20 -20.33
N LYS A 89 -1.29 7.10 -19.88
CA LYS A 89 -1.95 8.05 -18.97
C LYS A 89 -2.24 7.39 -17.65
N PHE A 90 -2.14 8.15 -16.57
CA PHE A 90 -2.50 7.71 -15.23
C PHE A 90 -3.95 8.05 -14.86
N ASN A 91 -4.48 9.12 -15.45
CA ASN A 91 -5.79 9.71 -15.13
C ASN A 91 -5.90 10.06 -13.64
N PRO A 92 -5.08 10.99 -13.13
CA PRO A 92 -4.92 11.25 -11.69
C PRO A 92 -6.22 11.66 -10.98
N GLU A 93 -7.05 12.46 -11.64
CA GLU A 93 -8.31 12.98 -11.08
C GLU A 93 -9.51 12.01 -11.21
N TRP A 94 -9.33 10.86 -11.85
CA TRP A 94 -10.42 9.90 -11.93
C TRP A 94 -10.63 9.21 -10.59
N ASP A 95 -11.88 8.92 -10.28
CA ASP A 95 -12.24 8.08 -9.15
C ASP A 95 -11.61 6.69 -9.32
N VAL A 96 -10.95 6.20 -8.26
CA VAL A 96 -10.41 4.85 -8.29
C VAL A 96 -11.53 3.83 -8.09
N GLN A 97 -11.60 2.88 -8.99
CA GLN A 97 -12.51 1.74 -8.85
C GLN A 97 -12.00 0.80 -7.75
N ARG A 98 -12.91 0.12 -7.06
CA ARG A 98 -12.60 -0.79 -5.96
C ARG A 98 -11.64 -1.91 -6.37
N ALA A 99 -11.88 -2.51 -7.54
CA ALA A 99 -10.98 -3.53 -8.08
C ALA A 99 -9.57 -2.98 -8.36
N ALA A 100 -9.47 -1.77 -8.92
CA ALA A 100 -8.18 -1.15 -9.20
C ALA A 100 -7.40 -0.81 -7.92
N GLN A 101 -8.07 -0.34 -6.87
CA GLN A 101 -7.40 -0.08 -5.60
C GLN A 101 -6.88 -1.37 -4.96
N VAL A 102 -7.67 -2.44 -4.96
CA VAL A 102 -7.24 -3.75 -4.47
C VAL A 102 -6.02 -4.26 -5.25
N ALA A 103 -6.01 -4.07 -6.58
CA ALA A 103 -4.85 -4.45 -7.40
C ALA A 103 -3.59 -3.67 -7.02
N PHE A 104 -3.69 -2.39 -6.64
CA PHE A 104 -2.53 -1.64 -6.12
C PHE A 104 -2.04 -2.22 -4.79
N LEU A 105 -2.94 -2.55 -3.88
CA LEU A 105 -2.58 -3.14 -2.58
C LEU A 105 -1.96 -4.53 -2.74
N TYR A 106 -2.49 -5.36 -3.64
CA TYR A 106 -1.95 -6.67 -3.97
C TYR A 106 -0.51 -6.59 -4.50
N ARG A 107 -0.27 -5.69 -5.46
CA ARG A 107 1.08 -5.47 -6.02
C ARG A 107 2.03 -4.88 -4.98
N LEU A 108 1.56 -3.96 -4.14
CA LEU A 108 2.35 -3.42 -3.02
C LEU A 108 2.78 -4.52 -2.05
N SER A 109 1.96 -5.55 -1.87
CA SER A 109 2.26 -6.73 -1.03
C SER A 109 3.17 -7.76 -1.72
N GLY A 110 3.74 -7.43 -2.89
CA GLY A 110 4.66 -8.30 -3.62
C GLY A 110 3.96 -9.33 -4.51
N SER A 111 2.68 -9.13 -4.82
CA SER A 111 1.89 -10.03 -5.69
C SER A 111 1.99 -11.51 -5.26
N PRO A 112 1.64 -11.85 -4.00
CA PRO A 112 1.77 -13.21 -3.50
C PRO A 112 0.96 -14.21 -4.30
N GLU A 113 1.31 -15.50 -4.19
CA GLU A 113 0.47 -16.56 -4.73
C GLU A 113 -0.89 -16.58 -4.02
N VAL A 114 -1.94 -16.89 -4.77
CA VAL A 114 -3.33 -16.91 -4.29
C VAL A 114 -3.92 -18.26 -4.69
N GLU A 115 -4.39 -18.98 -3.69
CA GLU A 115 -5.21 -20.17 -3.92
C GLU A 115 -6.63 -19.73 -4.29
N LEU A 116 -6.98 -19.92 -5.55
CA LEU A 116 -8.30 -19.51 -6.04
C LEU A 116 -9.35 -20.54 -5.60
N PRO A 117 -10.50 -20.09 -5.05
CA PRO A 117 -11.57 -20.98 -4.64
C PRO A 117 -12.30 -21.55 -5.86
N GLU A 118 -12.91 -22.72 -5.71
CA GLU A 118 -13.76 -23.33 -6.74
C GLU A 118 -14.95 -22.42 -7.12
N HIS A 119 -15.44 -21.66 -6.17
CA HIS A 119 -16.53 -20.69 -6.38
C HIS A 119 -16.16 -19.34 -5.75
N SER A 120 -16.44 -18.26 -6.47
CA SER A 120 -16.24 -16.91 -5.94
C SER A 120 -17.07 -16.68 -4.66
N PRO A 121 -16.50 -16.02 -3.63
CA PRO A 121 -17.26 -15.55 -2.48
C PRO A 121 -18.19 -14.37 -2.80
N PHE A 122 -18.12 -13.83 -4.02
CA PHE A 122 -18.89 -12.67 -4.47
C PHE A 122 -19.75 -13.02 -5.68
N ILE A 123 -21.02 -12.65 -5.64
CA ILE A 123 -21.97 -12.91 -6.73
C ILE A 123 -21.72 -12.10 -8.00
N ASP A 124 -20.92 -11.04 -7.90
CA ASP A 124 -20.62 -10.07 -8.95
C ASP A 124 -19.15 -10.07 -9.41
N VAL A 125 -18.39 -11.07 -8.99
CA VAL A 125 -16.98 -11.26 -9.36
C VAL A 125 -16.75 -12.72 -9.68
N ASP A 126 -16.48 -13.02 -10.93
CA ASP A 126 -16.13 -14.35 -11.43
C ASP A 126 -14.72 -14.36 -12.04
N GLU A 127 -14.26 -15.51 -12.50
CA GLU A 127 -12.93 -15.70 -13.07
C GLU A 127 -12.66 -14.86 -14.34
N SER A 128 -13.69 -14.38 -15.02
CA SER A 128 -13.55 -13.49 -16.17
C SER A 128 -13.20 -12.06 -15.78
N ASN A 129 -13.37 -11.71 -14.51
CA ASN A 129 -12.99 -10.39 -14.01
C ASN A 129 -11.46 -10.24 -14.04
N PRO A 130 -10.90 -9.21 -14.71
CA PRO A 130 -9.46 -9.03 -14.85
C PRO A 130 -8.72 -8.82 -13.52
N PHE A 131 -9.44 -8.57 -12.42
CA PHE A 131 -8.92 -8.40 -11.07
C PHE A 131 -9.38 -9.53 -10.12
N TYR A 132 -9.83 -10.66 -10.69
CA TYR A 132 -10.35 -11.76 -9.87
C TYR A 132 -9.37 -12.19 -8.79
N LYS A 133 -8.13 -12.47 -9.19
CA LYS A 133 -7.07 -12.93 -8.29
C LYS A 133 -6.81 -11.95 -7.16
N GLU A 134 -6.71 -10.66 -7.48
CA GLU A 134 -6.44 -9.60 -6.51
C GLU A 134 -7.60 -9.43 -5.51
N ILE A 135 -8.84 -9.53 -6.01
CA ILE A 135 -10.04 -9.43 -5.17
C ILE A 135 -10.14 -10.62 -4.22
N ILE A 136 -9.89 -11.85 -4.72
CA ILE A 136 -9.87 -13.06 -3.90
C ILE A 136 -8.77 -12.97 -2.83
N TRP A 137 -7.56 -12.53 -3.21
CA TRP A 137 -6.47 -12.30 -2.27
C TRP A 137 -6.89 -11.32 -1.15
N ALA A 138 -7.47 -10.21 -1.51
CA ALA A 138 -7.87 -9.20 -0.52
C ALA A 138 -8.97 -9.70 0.42
N PHE A 139 -9.87 -10.54 -0.08
CA PHE A 139 -10.89 -11.19 0.73
C PHE A 139 -10.31 -12.24 1.68
N GLN A 140 -9.43 -13.12 1.20
CA GLN A 140 -8.77 -14.15 1.99
C GLN A 140 -7.89 -13.58 3.11
N ASN A 141 -7.39 -12.34 2.92
CA ASN A 141 -6.58 -11.64 3.91
C ASN A 141 -7.38 -10.63 4.75
N ASP A 142 -8.72 -10.71 4.74
CA ASP A 142 -9.62 -9.85 5.50
C ASP A 142 -9.47 -8.33 5.19
N ILE A 143 -8.82 -7.97 4.09
CA ILE A 143 -8.64 -6.56 3.67
C ILE A 143 -9.99 -5.99 3.22
N VAL A 144 -10.73 -6.79 2.45
CA VAL A 144 -12.07 -6.44 1.98
C VAL A 144 -13.11 -7.44 2.47
N THR A 145 -14.31 -6.96 2.77
CA THR A 145 -15.41 -7.82 3.23
C THR A 145 -16.55 -7.92 2.22
N GLY A 146 -16.67 -6.94 1.32
CA GLY A 146 -17.83 -6.79 0.44
C GLY A 146 -19.09 -6.36 1.21
N TRP A 147 -20.22 -6.39 0.51
CA TRP A 147 -21.55 -6.16 1.06
C TRP A 147 -22.26 -7.50 1.21
N GLN A 148 -22.64 -7.84 2.41
CA GLN A 148 -23.44 -9.03 2.69
C GLN A 148 -24.91 -8.66 2.59
N TYR A 149 -25.69 -9.50 1.91
CA TYR A 149 -27.12 -9.40 1.77
C TYR A 149 -27.86 -10.33 2.77
N ASP A 150 -29.15 -10.08 2.97
CA ASP A 150 -29.97 -10.85 3.93
C ASP A 150 -30.12 -12.32 3.55
N ASP A 151 -29.97 -12.66 2.28
CA ASP A 151 -29.97 -14.03 1.77
C ASP A 151 -28.64 -14.77 1.99
N GLY A 152 -27.68 -14.13 2.63
CA GLY A 152 -26.33 -14.65 2.87
C GLY A 152 -25.36 -14.45 1.71
N SER A 153 -25.82 -14.00 0.55
CA SER A 153 -24.94 -13.69 -0.58
C SER A 153 -24.09 -12.46 -0.32
N ARG A 154 -23.06 -12.27 -1.13
CA ARG A 154 -22.12 -11.17 -0.98
C ARG A 154 -21.72 -10.58 -2.32
N ALA A 155 -21.61 -9.25 -2.40
CA ALA A 155 -21.11 -8.55 -3.57
C ALA A 155 -19.84 -7.75 -3.22
N PHE A 156 -18.91 -7.64 -4.17
CA PHE A 156 -17.72 -6.80 -4.03
C PHE A 156 -17.88 -5.43 -4.69
N LYS A 157 -18.66 -5.35 -5.75
CA LYS A 157 -18.91 -4.15 -6.57
C LYS A 157 -17.61 -3.62 -7.21
N PRO A 158 -16.92 -4.41 -8.05
CA PRO A 158 -15.55 -4.14 -8.51
C PRO A 158 -15.38 -2.82 -9.24
N TRP A 159 -16.39 -2.40 -9.99
CA TRP A 159 -16.35 -1.22 -10.85
C TRP A 159 -16.88 0.06 -10.20
N GLN A 160 -17.40 -0.03 -8.98
CA GLN A 160 -17.81 1.16 -8.24
C GLN A 160 -16.59 1.93 -7.72
N PRO A 161 -16.67 3.27 -7.67
CA PRO A 161 -15.69 4.07 -6.96
C PRO A 161 -15.55 3.65 -5.50
N VAL A 162 -14.33 3.73 -4.97
CA VAL A 162 -14.09 3.48 -3.56
C VAL A 162 -14.19 4.77 -2.76
N GLU A 163 -14.95 4.75 -1.66
CA GLU A 163 -15.01 5.87 -0.74
C GLU A 163 -13.74 5.97 0.11
N ARG A 164 -13.42 7.18 0.57
CA ARG A 164 -12.23 7.45 1.37
C ARG A 164 -12.22 6.72 2.72
N ASN A 165 -13.39 6.54 3.34
CA ASN A 165 -13.54 5.74 4.55
C ASN A 165 -13.17 4.26 4.32
N ALA A 166 -13.65 3.67 3.23
CA ALA A 166 -13.31 2.30 2.84
C ALA A 166 -11.82 2.17 2.50
N THR A 167 -11.24 3.18 1.83
CA THR A 167 -9.80 3.25 1.58
C THR A 167 -9.02 3.19 2.90
N ALA A 168 -9.42 3.96 3.92
CA ALA A 168 -8.78 3.94 5.24
C ALA A 168 -8.87 2.56 5.90
N ALA A 169 -10.04 1.92 5.85
CA ALA A 169 -10.24 0.59 6.38
C ALA A 169 -9.33 -0.45 5.70
N TRP A 170 -9.17 -0.37 4.38
CA TRP A 170 -8.34 -1.32 3.65
C TRP A 170 -6.85 -1.16 3.97
N PHE A 171 -6.34 0.06 4.11
CA PHE A 171 -4.95 0.28 4.54
C PHE A 171 -4.71 -0.19 5.97
N TYR A 172 -5.64 0.05 6.88
CA TYR A 172 -5.56 -0.41 8.26
C TYR A 172 -5.52 -1.94 8.35
N ARG A 173 -6.40 -2.61 7.60
CA ARG A 173 -6.46 -4.09 7.53
C ARG A 173 -5.24 -4.67 6.82
N LEU A 174 -4.73 -4.03 5.78
CA LEU A 174 -3.49 -4.41 5.13
C LEU A 174 -2.30 -4.38 6.09
N ALA A 175 -2.29 -3.46 7.05
CA ALA A 175 -1.30 -3.42 8.13
C ALA A 175 -1.49 -4.50 9.21
N GLY A 176 -2.45 -5.41 9.04
CA GLY A 176 -2.78 -6.46 10.01
C GLY A 176 -3.68 -5.98 11.15
N SER A 177 -4.41 -4.90 10.96
CA SER A 177 -5.31 -4.32 11.98
C SER A 177 -4.60 -4.10 13.33
N PRO A 178 -3.51 -3.34 13.38
CA PRO A 178 -2.68 -3.21 14.58
C PRO A 178 -3.49 -2.66 15.77
N GLU A 179 -3.04 -2.97 16.98
CA GLU A 179 -3.58 -2.28 18.15
C GLU A 179 -3.39 -0.78 18.00
N PHE A 180 -4.50 -0.06 18.06
CA PHE A 180 -4.52 1.39 17.95
C PHE A 180 -5.69 1.96 18.75
N GLN A 181 -5.39 2.85 19.66
CA GLN A 181 -6.39 3.58 20.41
C GLN A 181 -6.64 4.92 19.69
N ALA A 182 -7.81 5.04 19.08
CA ALA A 182 -8.21 6.28 18.44
C ALA A 182 -8.32 7.40 19.48
N PRO A 183 -7.91 8.64 19.14
CA PRO A 183 -8.00 9.77 20.05
C PRO A 183 -9.46 10.09 20.38
N VAL A 184 -9.70 10.67 21.57
CA VAL A 184 -11.03 11.14 21.98
C VAL A 184 -11.45 12.36 21.15
N THR A 185 -10.49 13.24 20.85
CA THR A 185 -10.70 14.41 20.00
C THR A 185 -10.36 14.05 18.55
N PRO A 186 -11.33 14.16 17.62
CA PRO A 186 -11.10 13.85 16.21
C PRO A 186 -10.01 14.74 15.57
N SER A 187 -9.20 14.14 14.72
CA SER A 187 -8.21 14.87 13.90
C SER A 187 -8.85 15.63 12.75
N PHE A 188 -10.07 15.24 12.36
CA PHE A 188 -10.81 15.83 11.25
C PHE A 188 -12.19 16.28 11.72
N ARG A 189 -12.58 17.52 11.35
CA ARG A 189 -13.83 18.14 11.82
C ARG A 189 -15.12 17.47 11.33
N ASP A 190 -15.01 16.66 10.26
CA ASP A 190 -16.12 15.95 9.59
C ASP A 190 -16.14 14.44 9.90
N VAL A 191 -15.30 13.97 10.83
CA VAL A 191 -15.25 12.55 11.23
C VAL A 191 -15.55 12.46 12.73
N HIS A 192 -16.79 12.11 13.05
CA HIS A 192 -17.22 11.96 14.45
C HIS A 192 -16.69 10.63 15.04
N PRO A 193 -16.41 10.55 16.37
CA PRO A 193 -15.99 9.30 17.02
C PRO A 193 -16.95 8.11 16.85
N SER A 194 -18.22 8.35 16.58
CA SER A 194 -19.21 7.30 16.25
C SER A 194 -19.18 6.85 14.79
N HIS A 195 -18.32 7.43 13.94
CA HIS A 195 -18.20 7.01 12.55
C HIS A 195 -17.68 5.55 12.49
N PRO A 196 -18.29 4.66 11.66
CA PRO A 196 -17.92 3.23 11.62
C PRO A 196 -16.43 2.97 11.35
N PHE A 197 -15.78 3.90 10.63
CA PHE A 197 -14.36 3.82 10.29
C PHE A 197 -13.51 4.88 11.00
N TYR A 198 -13.97 5.37 12.16
CA TYR A 198 -13.25 6.39 12.93
C TYR A 198 -11.82 5.96 13.26
N LYS A 199 -11.69 4.74 13.80
CA LYS A 199 -10.41 4.17 14.19
C LYS A 199 -9.42 4.08 13.03
N GLU A 200 -9.87 3.62 11.89
CA GLU A 200 -9.04 3.42 10.69
C GLU A 200 -8.59 4.75 10.08
N ILE A 201 -9.48 5.74 10.07
CA ILE A 201 -9.17 7.10 9.60
C ILE A 201 -8.13 7.77 10.52
N GLU A 202 -8.33 7.69 11.83
CA GLU A 202 -7.38 8.23 12.80
C GLU A 202 -6.04 7.50 12.77
N TRP A 203 -6.03 6.18 12.54
CA TRP A 203 -4.82 5.41 12.34
C TRP A 203 -4.05 5.88 11.10
N MET A 204 -4.72 6.10 9.96
CA MET A 204 -4.09 6.66 8.77
C MET A 204 -3.48 8.04 9.03
N LYS A 205 -4.15 8.86 9.85
CA LYS A 205 -3.65 10.19 10.23
C LYS A 205 -2.42 10.09 11.11
N ALA A 206 -2.46 9.24 12.14
CA ALA A 206 -1.36 9.02 13.09
C ALA A 206 -0.09 8.52 12.37
N ASN A 207 -0.26 7.66 11.37
CA ASN A 207 0.84 7.13 10.54
C ASN A 207 1.21 8.03 9.36
N LYS A 208 0.67 9.25 9.27
CA LYS A 208 0.96 10.23 8.21
C LYS A 208 0.65 9.74 6.79
N ILE A 209 -0.18 8.70 6.65
CA ILE A 209 -0.64 8.19 5.36
C ILE A 209 -1.61 9.20 4.73
N THR A 210 -2.50 9.78 5.54
CA THR A 210 -3.37 10.87 5.12
C THR A 210 -3.04 12.18 5.83
N THR A 211 -3.17 13.27 5.12
CA THR A 211 -3.10 14.64 5.68
C THR A 211 -4.48 15.26 5.86
N GLY A 212 -5.50 14.68 5.21
CA GLY A 212 -6.79 15.31 5.02
C GLY A 212 -6.72 16.46 3.99
N TRP A 213 -7.73 17.30 4.01
CA TRP A 213 -7.83 18.49 3.17
C TRP A 213 -7.38 19.74 3.94
N PRO A 214 -6.98 20.82 3.25
CA PRO A 214 -6.53 22.06 3.90
C PRO A 214 -7.59 22.69 4.82
N ASP A 215 -8.87 22.41 4.59
CA ASP A 215 -9.99 22.86 5.40
C ASP A 215 -10.20 22.05 6.69
N GLY A 216 -9.31 21.12 7.01
CA GLY A 216 -9.38 20.26 8.19
C GLY A 216 -10.37 19.10 8.08
N THR A 217 -10.86 18.79 6.87
CA THR A 217 -11.76 17.65 6.63
C THR A 217 -11.01 16.42 6.12
N PHE A 218 -11.61 15.23 6.31
CA PHE A 218 -11.20 13.98 5.66
C PHE A 218 -12.08 13.64 4.46
N ARG A 219 -13.35 13.99 4.52
CA ARG A 219 -14.41 13.70 3.53
C ARG A 219 -14.62 12.19 3.38
N PRO A 220 -15.08 11.48 4.43
CA PRO A 220 -15.12 10.02 4.47
C PRO A 220 -15.96 9.40 3.35
N ASN A 221 -17.06 10.02 2.96
CA ASN A 221 -17.99 9.51 1.95
C ASN A 221 -17.66 10.01 0.51
N ALA A 222 -16.65 10.85 0.35
CA ALA A 222 -16.20 11.24 -0.99
C ALA A 222 -15.44 10.08 -1.63
N HIS A 223 -15.50 10.00 -2.96
CA HIS A 223 -14.70 9.05 -3.72
C HIS A 223 -13.21 9.38 -3.61
N THR A 224 -12.38 8.37 -3.67
CA THR A 224 -10.94 8.53 -3.65
C THR A 224 -10.43 8.66 -5.09
N HIS A 225 -9.75 9.77 -5.39
CA HIS A 225 -9.11 9.93 -6.68
C HIS A 225 -7.83 9.08 -6.77
N ARG A 226 -7.44 8.71 -7.98
CA ARG A 226 -6.28 7.85 -8.24
C ARG A 226 -4.97 8.48 -7.77
N ASN A 227 -4.80 9.80 -7.91
CA ASN A 227 -3.64 10.52 -7.40
C ASN A 227 -3.56 10.46 -5.87
N ALA A 228 -4.68 10.59 -5.17
CA ALA A 228 -4.72 10.45 -3.71
C ALA A 228 -4.37 9.01 -3.27
N VAL A 229 -4.83 7.99 -4.00
CA VAL A 229 -4.43 6.60 -3.73
C VAL A 229 -2.93 6.41 -3.93
N ALA A 230 -2.33 7.00 -4.97
CA ALA A 230 -0.89 6.94 -5.18
C ALA A 230 -0.11 7.53 -4.00
N ALA A 231 -0.56 8.68 -3.49
CA ALA A 231 0.02 9.28 -2.29
C ALA A 231 -0.14 8.38 -1.05
N PHE A 232 -1.28 7.75 -0.87
CA PHE A 232 -1.51 6.84 0.26
C PHE A 232 -0.65 5.58 0.17
N VAL A 233 -0.55 4.96 -1.01
CA VAL A 233 0.28 3.77 -1.27
C VAL A 233 1.76 4.08 -0.98
N TYR A 234 2.27 5.19 -1.49
CA TYR A 234 3.64 5.62 -1.24
C TYR A 234 3.91 5.86 0.26
N ARG A 235 3.05 6.64 0.92
CA ARG A 235 3.20 6.96 2.34
C ARG A 235 3.05 5.75 3.23
N TYR A 236 2.17 4.82 2.89
CA TYR A 236 2.07 3.53 3.57
C TYR A 236 3.36 2.72 3.44
N ASN A 237 3.92 2.64 2.23
CA ASN A 237 5.20 1.97 1.99
C ASN A 237 6.32 2.54 2.89
N VAL A 238 6.40 3.87 3.01
CA VAL A 238 7.41 4.53 3.84
C VAL A 238 7.13 4.34 5.34
N ALA A 239 5.89 4.61 5.78
CA ALA A 239 5.56 4.71 7.20
C ALA A 239 5.34 3.35 7.87
N VAL A 240 4.83 2.37 7.15
CA VAL A 240 4.42 1.07 7.71
C VAL A 240 5.36 -0.04 7.29
N LEU A 241 5.76 -0.10 6.02
CA LEU A 241 6.68 -1.13 5.53
C LEU A 241 8.16 -0.78 5.74
N GLY A 242 8.48 0.48 6.03
CA GLY A 242 9.84 0.93 6.28
C GLY A 242 10.73 1.00 5.04
N TYR A 243 10.15 0.96 3.83
CA TYR A 243 10.87 1.03 2.57
C TYR A 243 10.93 2.48 2.07
N GLY A 244 12.08 3.10 2.20
CA GLY A 244 12.44 4.34 1.53
C GLY A 244 12.44 5.57 2.43
N SER A 245 13.56 6.12 2.56
CA SER A 245 13.86 7.54 2.67
C SER A 245 14.68 7.91 1.46
#